data_2260f1aeeca710b302453931e3e5df8c
#
_entry.id   2260f1aeeca710b302453931e3e5df8c
#
_cell.length_a   1.000
_cell.length_b   1.000
_cell.length_c   1.000
_cell.angle_alpha   90.00
_cell.angle_beta   90.00
_cell.angle_gamma   90.00
#
_symmetry.space_group_name_H-M   'P 1'
#
loop_
_entity.id
_entity.type
_entity.pdbx_description
1 polymer ?
#
loop_
_entity_poly.entity_id
_entity_poly.type
_entity_poly.pdbx_seq_one_letter_code
_entity_poly.pdbx_strand_id
1 'polypeptide(L)'
;LAQLGQIMLKASIFWSRKIRRCCPPLGVTLLLMVGRHIVAESFLAAHPAKRWVHDRLVELITSETVVPAFSAVVTKLTAMTGDESVGLDDIAEVVALDQGLSTPCLRAANAPSGGGQAINNIQEALFIIGMKEMRRISLTVGVMDNFNHLRIKINWRKFWLHSVLVARLTDKLAGAFREVNGMEYLAGLMHDIGKLILEHYFPREFEAIMMRSLERRCGHAQAEFDLLGLDHSCIGAALCQTLNVHPHIIHAVQFHHQPIHPAHTGNADGDGGFLSACISVADYLANLREINIGGQKELAQKLHELPEWNYLTEFFSCRGLALDLDEEIELAEKEISSLT
;
A
#
# COMPACT_ATOMS: atom_id res chain seq x y z
N LEU A 1 -0.75 -4.87 38.01
CA LEU A 1 -0.88 -3.57 37.28
C LEU A 1 0.34 -2.67 37.54
N ALA A 2 0.87 -2.57 38.79
CA ALA A 2 2.04 -1.74 39.09
C ALA A 2 3.35 -2.27 38.46
N GLN A 3 3.53 -3.58 38.34
CA GLN A 3 4.71 -4.19 37.70
C GLN A 3 4.72 -4.05 36.19
N LEU A 4 3.57 -4.09 35.52
CA LEU A 4 3.43 -3.84 34.10
C LEU A 4 3.75 -2.37 33.74
N GLY A 5 3.37 -1.41 34.59
CA GLY A 5 3.71 0.00 34.42
C GLY A 5 5.22 0.28 34.50
N GLN A 6 5.96 -0.45 35.39
CA GLN A 6 7.42 -0.29 35.51
C GLN A 6 8.20 -0.94 34.36
N ILE A 7 7.69 -2.04 33.76
CA ILE A 7 8.28 -2.68 32.59
C ILE A 7 8.09 -1.79 31.35
N MET A 8 6.92 -1.21 31.18
CA MET A 8 6.62 -0.26 30.11
C MET A 8 7.45 1.02 30.21
N LEU A 9 7.65 1.55 31.42
CA LEU A 9 8.47 2.75 31.63
C LEU A 9 9.97 2.48 31.37
N LYS A 10 10.48 1.32 31.74
CA LYS A 10 11.88 0.92 31.46
C LYS A 10 12.11 0.64 29.97
N ALA A 11 11.16 0.06 29.28
CA ALA A 11 11.22 -0.11 27.83
C ALA A 11 11.22 1.26 27.12
N SER A 12 10.36 2.20 27.50
CA SER A 12 10.30 3.55 26.96
C SER A 12 11.60 4.34 27.14
N ILE A 13 12.25 4.25 28.31
CA ILE A 13 13.50 4.94 28.62
C ILE A 13 14.70 4.30 27.89
N PHE A 14 14.72 2.98 27.76
CA PHE A 14 15.78 2.28 27.01
C PHE A 14 15.70 2.58 25.51
N TRP A 15 14.48 2.65 24.96
CA TRP A 15 14.22 3.02 23.57
C TRP A 15 14.58 4.48 23.26
N SER A 16 14.26 5.41 24.13
CA SER A 16 14.55 6.84 23.92
C SER A 16 16.05 7.18 23.84
N ARG A 17 16.93 6.38 24.47
CA ARG A 17 18.38 6.61 24.44
C ARG A 17 19.12 6.02 23.25
N LYS A 18 18.60 4.95 22.64
CA LYS A 18 19.26 4.25 21.52
C LYS A 18 18.86 4.82 20.16
N ILE A 19 17.62 5.34 20.03
CA ILE A 19 17.07 5.89 18.80
C ILE A 19 17.60 7.30 18.48
N ARG A 20 18.10 8.07 19.47
CA ARG A 20 18.55 9.45 19.27
C ARG A 20 19.78 9.62 18.35
N ARG A 21 20.39 8.55 17.86
CA ARG A 21 21.63 8.66 17.07
C ARG A 21 21.50 8.35 15.58
N CYS A 22 20.41 7.77 15.09
CA CYS A 22 20.38 7.27 13.71
C CYS A 22 19.17 7.62 12.84
N CYS A 23 18.02 8.08 13.41
CA CYS A 23 16.86 8.49 12.60
C CYS A 23 15.91 9.39 13.41
N PRO A 24 15.22 10.37 12.78
CA PRO A 24 14.17 11.13 13.45
C PRO A 24 12.96 10.21 13.79
N PRO A 25 12.31 10.38 14.96
CA PRO A 25 11.33 9.43 15.50
C PRO A 25 9.93 9.67 14.93
N LEU A 26 9.59 9.13 13.77
CA LEU A 26 8.41 9.54 13.03
C LEU A 26 7.34 8.48 12.78
N GLY A 27 7.71 7.24 12.58
CA GLY A 27 6.76 6.18 12.27
C GLY A 27 5.90 5.73 13.48
N VAL A 28 6.36 6.01 14.69
CA VAL A 28 5.74 5.50 15.93
C VAL A 28 4.51 6.31 16.36
N THR A 29 4.38 7.55 15.87
CA THR A 29 3.37 8.48 16.39
C THR A 29 1.94 8.14 15.94
N LEU A 30 1.75 7.73 14.70
CA LEU A 30 0.43 7.42 14.17
C LEU A 30 -0.07 6.04 14.62
N LEU A 31 0.82 5.07 14.74
CA LEU A 31 0.49 3.73 15.26
C LEU A 31 0.05 3.76 16.73
N LEU A 32 0.57 4.72 17.50
CA LEU A 32 0.20 4.94 18.91
C LEU A 32 -1.11 5.72 19.08
N MET A 33 -1.64 6.36 18.01
CA MET A 33 -2.90 7.09 18.08
C MET A 33 -4.11 6.20 18.16
N VAL A 34 -4.06 5.00 17.61
CA VAL A 34 -5.16 4.02 17.74
C VAL A 34 -5.09 3.26 19.05
N GLY A 35 -3.95 3.31 19.73
CA GLY A 35 -3.68 2.70 21.04
C GLY A 35 -3.36 3.70 22.18
N ARG A 36 -4.08 4.82 22.32
CA ARG A 36 -3.97 5.84 23.41
C ARG A 36 -2.72 6.75 23.41
N HIS A 37 -2.93 8.01 23.08
CA HIS A 37 -2.28 9.23 23.60
C HIS A 37 -0.93 9.10 24.32
N ILE A 38 0.26 9.11 23.71
CA ILE A 38 1.45 9.48 24.52
C ILE A 38 2.70 9.98 23.74
N VAL A 39 2.92 9.86 22.46
CA VAL A 39 4.25 10.21 21.90
C VAL A 39 4.28 11.43 20.96
N ALA A 40 3.15 11.95 20.57
CA ALA A 40 3.07 13.11 19.67
C ALA A 40 3.52 14.45 20.28
N GLU A 41 3.46 14.63 21.60
CA GLU A 41 3.61 15.94 22.23
C GLU A 41 5.02 16.53 22.09
N SER A 42 6.08 15.73 22.16
CA SER A 42 7.44 16.27 22.12
C SER A 42 7.87 16.70 20.70
N PHE A 43 7.37 16.01 19.66
CA PHE A 43 7.64 16.39 18.26
C PHE A 43 6.79 17.58 17.82
N LEU A 44 5.51 17.58 18.15
CA LEU A 44 4.58 18.66 17.82
C LEU A 44 4.89 19.95 18.59
N ALA A 45 5.46 19.84 19.80
CA ALA A 45 5.94 21.00 20.54
C ALA A 45 7.12 21.71 19.84
N ALA A 46 7.95 20.95 19.11
CA ALA A 46 9.06 21.52 18.35
C ALA A 46 8.62 22.18 17.02
N HIS A 47 7.41 21.86 16.51
CA HIS A 47 6.92 22.32 15.20
C HIS A 47 5.44 22.73 15.26
N PRO A 48 5.08 23.87 15.91
CA PRO A 48 3.69 24.28 16.10
C PRO A 48 2.89 24.42 14.80
N ALA A 49 3.55 24.85 13.71
CA ALA A 49 2.92 25.01 12.40
C ALA A 49 2.49 23.66 11.76
N LYS A 50 3.04 22.54 12.23
CA LYS A 50 2.68 21.20 11.75
C LYS A 50 1.55 20.55 12.56
N ARG A 51 1.26 21.11 13.73
CA ARG A 51 0.26 20.58 14.66
C ARG A 51 -1.14 20.55 14.07
N TRP A 52 -1.55 21.61 13.37
CA TRP A 52 -2.88 21.69 12.80
C TRP A 52 -3.14 20.66 11.70
N VAL A 53 -2.15 20.36 10.84
CA VAL A 53 -2.28 19.31 9.82
C VAL A 53 -2.44 17.95 10.49
N HIS A 54 -1.64 17.70 11.51
CA HIS A 54 -1.69 16.46 12.27
C HIS A 54 -3.04 16.29 12.99
N ASP A 55 -3.50 17.30 13.75
CA ASP A 55 -4.78 17.27 14.46
C ASP A 55 -5.94 17.08 13.48
N ARG A 56 -5.87 17.76 12.33
CA ARG A 56 -6.88 17.63 11.29
C ARG A 56 -6.86 16.26 10.61
N LEU A 57 -5.69 15.67 10.35
CA LEU A 57 -5.58 14.30 9.82
C LEU A 57 -6.16 13.28 10.79
N VAL A 58 -5.88 13.41 12.08
CA VAL A 58 -6.47 12.55 13.11
C VAL A 58 -7.99 12.65 13.11
N GLU A 59 -8.53 13.85 13.14
CA GLU A 59 -9.97 14.11 13.07
C GLU A 59 -10.58 13.48 11.81
N LEU A 60 -9.94 13.68 10.66
CA LEU A 60 -10.37 13.14 9.39
C LEU A 60 -10.38 11.61 9.37
N ILE A 61 -9.29 10.97 9.78
CA ILE A 61 -9.15 9.51 9.75
C ILE A 61 -10.09 8.84 10.75
N THR A 62 -10.37 9.49 11.89
CA THR A 62 -11.28 8.95 12.90
C THR A 62 -12.76 9.25 12.61
N SER A 63 -13.06 10.14 11.65
CA SER A 63 -14.44 10.41 11.24
C SER A 63 -14.88 9.43 10.15
N GLU A 64 -15.96 8.67 10.37
CA GLU A 64 -16.55 7.74 9.39
C GLU A 64 -16.98 8.42 8.06
N THR A 65 -16.92 9.76 8.01
CA THR A 65 -17.35 10.55 6.85
C THR A 65 -16.28 10.75 5.80
N VAL A 66 -15.01 10.45 6.12
CA VAL A 66 -13.86 10.79 5.27
C VAL A 66 -13.60 9.74 4.20
N VAL A 67 -13.57 8.49 4.62
CA VAL A 67 -13.51 7.34 3.72
C VAL A 67 -14.54 6.35 4.21
N PRO A 68 -15.58 6.07 3.41
CA PRO A 68 -16.57 5.06 3.76
C PRO A 68 -15.90 3.72 4.02
N ALA A 69 -16.45 2.94 4.93
CA ALA A 69 -16.02 1.55 5.07
C ALA A 69 -16.15 0.83 3.71
N PHE A 70 -15.29 -0.12 3.46
CA PHE A 70 -15.44 -0.97 2.29
C PHE A 70 -16.84 -1.57 2.22
N SER A 71 -17.37 -1.74 1.01
CA SER A 71 -18.62 -2.48 0.82
C SER A 71 -18.50 -3.87 1.46
N ALA A 72 -19.63 -4.47 1.83
CA ALA A 72 -19.64 -5.81 2.43
C ALA A 72 -18.91 -6.84 1.55
N VAL A 73 -19.00 -6.70 0.23
CA VAL A 73 -18.34 -7.58 -0.73
C VAL A 73 -16.84 -7.35 -0.73
N VAL A 74 -16.37 -6.10 -0.76
CA VAL A 74 -14.92 -5.78 -0.70
C VAL A 74 -14.34 -6.20 0.64
N THR A 75 -15.05 -5.95 1.75
CA THR A 75 -14.66 -6.41 3.09
C THR A 75 -14.51 -7.93 3.12
N LYS A 76 -15.43 -8.67 2.51
CA LYS A 76 -15.35 -10.13 2.42
C LYS A 76 -14.13 -10.56 1.56
N LEU A 77 -13.92 -9.93 0.40
CA LEU A 77 -12.75 -10.23 -0.45
C LEU A 77 -11.44 -9.93 0.26
N THR A 78 -11.32 -8.81 0.97
CA THR A 78 -10.11 -8.48 1.74
C THR A 78 -9.87 -9.44 2.91
N ALA A 79 -10.93 -9.90 3.59
CA ALA A 79 -10.84 -10.90 4.64
C ALA A 79 -10.42 -12.29 4.10
N MET A 80 -10.81 -12.61 2.86
CA MET A 80 -10.41 -13.84 2.18
C MET A 80 -8.95 -13.81 1.68
N THR A 81 -8.31 -12.63 1.65
CA THR A 81 -6.87 -12.53 1.36
C THR A 81 -6.10 -12.99 2.59
N GLY A 82 -5.14 -13.88 2.39
CA GLY A 82 -4.38 -14.48 3.49
C GLY A 82 -4.99 -15.76 4.07
N ASP A 83 -6.18 -16.16 3.65
CA ASP A 83 -6.80 -17.44 4.06
C ASP A 83 -6.54 -18.52 3.00
N GLU A 84 -5.68 -19.47 3.33
CA GLU A 84 -5.33 -20.59 2.45
C GLU A 84 -6.49 -21.59 2.22
N SER A 85 -7.54 -21.54 3.06
CA SER A 85 -8.72 -22.41 2.93
C SER A 85 -9.71 -21.92 1.88
N VAL A 86 -9.56 -20.68 1.38
CA VAL A 86 -10.48 -20.08 0.41
C VAL A 86 -10.29 -20.68 -0.98
N GLY A 87 -11.35 -21.30 -1.49
CA GLY A 87 -11.39 -21.94 -2.80
C GLY A 87 -11.77 -21.00 -3.94
N LEU A 88 -11.69 -21.57 -5.15
CA LEU A 88 -12.10 -20.91 -6.41
C LEU A 88 -13.56 -20.45 -6.39
N ASP A 89 -14.44 -21.33 -5.93
CA ASP A 89 -15.88 -21.11 -5.94
C ASP A 89 -16.27 -20.01 -4.95
N ASP A 90 -15.58 -19.92 -3.81
CA ASP A 90 -15.86 -18.91 -2.78
C ASP A 90 -15.65 -17.48 -3.31
N ILE A 91 -14.58 -17.25 -4.06
CA ILE A 91 -14.29 -15.95 -4.68
C ILE A 91 -15.30 -15.65 -5.80
N ALA A 92 -15.58 -16.65 -6.66
CA ALA A 92 -16.55 -16.48 -7.73
C ALA A 92 -17.94 -16.15 -7.21
N GLU A 93 -18.40 -16.79 -6.14
CA GLU A 93 -19.68 -16.48 -5.49
C GLU A 93 -19.71 -15.02 -4.99
N VAL A 94 -18.66 -14.58 -4.32
CA VAL A 94 -18.58 -13.21 -3.81
C VAL A 94 -18.58 -12.19 -4.94
N VAL A 95 -17.82 -12.43 -6.00
CA VAL A 95 -17.76 -11.54 -7.17
C VAL A 95 -19.09 -11.50 -7.92
N ALA A 96 -19.77 -12.64 -8.03
CA ALA A 96 -21.08 -12.73 -8.70
C ALA A 96 -22.20 -11.94 -8.00
N LEU A 97 -22.07 -11.69 -6.69
CA LEU A 97 -23.04 -10.93 -5.91
C LEU A 97 -23.00 -9.42 -6.17
N ASP A 98 -21.92 -8.92 -6.77
CA ASP A 98 -21.71 -7.49 -7.00
C ASP A 98 -21.49 -7.20 -8.49
N GLN A 99 -22.42 -6.44 -9.09
CA GLN A 99 -22.35 -6.10 -10.51
C GLN A 99 -21.14 -5.20 -10.83
N GLY A 100 -20.72 -4.36 -9.88
CA GLY A 100 -19.54 -3.52 -10.01
C GLY A 100 -18.26 -4.35 -10.14
N LEU A 101 -18.19 -5.49 -9.44
CA LEU A 101 -17.04 -6.41 -9.51
C LEU A 101 -17.16 -7.41 -10.66
N SER A 102 -18.37 -7.95 -10.90
CA SER A 102 -18.55 -8.96 -11.95
C SER A 102 -18.34 -8.43 -13.36
N THR A 103 -18.76 -7.19 -13.63
CA THR A 103 -18.62 -6.56 -14.96
C THR A 103 -17.17 -6.46 -15.43
N PRO A 104 -16.22 -5.93 -14.66
CA PRO A 104 -14.80 -5.93 -15.04
C PRO A 104 -14.21 -7.34 -15.24
N CYS A 105 -14.58 -8.31 -14.40
CA CYS A 105 -14.13 -9.69 -14.55
C CYS A 105 -14.62 -10.31 -15.87
N LEU A 106 -15.90 -10.11 -16.21
CA LEU A 106 -16.47 -10.55 -17.49
C LEU A 106 -15.82 -9.84 -18.67
N ARG A 107 -15.54 -8.53 -18.55
CA ARG A 107 -14.85 -7.75 -19.56
C ARG A 107 -13.42 -8.28 -19.79
N ALA A 108 -12.69 -8.56 -18.74
CA ALA A 108 -11.36 -9.16 -18.82
C ALA A 108 -11.37 -10.54 -19.50
N ALA A 109 -12.35 -11.38 -19.16
CA ALA A 109 -12.53 -12.71 -19.78
C ALA A 109 -12.89 -12.64 -21.26
N ASN A 110 -13.56 -11.58 -21.69
CA ASN A 110 -13.94 -11.33 -23.08
C ASN A 110 -12.92 -10.48 -23.87
N ALA A 111 -11.76 -10.15 -23.28
CA ALA A 111 -10.73 -9.42 -23.99
C ALA A 111 -10.26 -10.19 -25.24
N PRO A 112 -9.87 -9.54 -26.35
CA PRO A 112 -9.60 -10.19 -27.62
C PRO A 112 -8.40 -11.15 -27.55
N SER A 113 -8.64 -12.39 -27.22
CA SER A 113 -7.66 -13.49 -27.31
C SER A 113 -8.11 -14.58 -28.30
N GLY A 114 -9.04 -14.29 -29.22
CA GLY A 114 -9.43 -15.13 -30.33
C GLY A 114 -10.85 -15.67 -30.27
N GLY A 115 -11.74 -15.14 -31.08
CA GLY A 115 -12.85 -15.80 -31.78
C GLY A 115 -13.83 -16.71 -31.03
N GLY A 116 -13.93 -16.60 -29.70
CA GLY A 116 -14.82 -17.42 -28.87
C GLY A 116 -16.20 -16.80 -28.66
N GLN A 117 -17.13 -17.61 -28.15
CA GLN A 117 -18.45 -17.15 -27.73
C GLN A 117 -18.29 -16.17 -26.55
N ALA A 118 -19.14 -15.12 -26.49
CA ALA A 118 -19.12 -14.15 -25.40
C ALA A 118 -19.42 -14.83 -24.05
N ILE A 119 -18.56 -14.61 -23.07
CA ILE A 119 -18.66 -15.15 -21.71
C ILE A 119 -19.58 -14.22 -20.92
N ASN A 120 -20.63 -14.81 -20.33
CA ASN A 120 -21.70 -14.09 -19.67
C ASN A 120 -21.87 -14.46 -18.18
N ASN A 121 -21.09 -15.41 -17.69
CA ASN A 121 -21.14 -15.80 -16.28
C ASN A 121 -19.75 -15.80 -15.64
N ILE A 122 -19.73 -15.62 -14.30
CA ILE A 122 -18.50 -15.48 -13.54
C ILE A 122 -17.72 -16.78 -13.44
N GLN A 123 -18.40 -17.95 -13.39
CA GLN A 123 -17.75 -19.24 -13.34
C GLN A 123 -16.95 -19.51 -14.63
N GLU A 124 -17.53 -19.20 -15.80
CA GLU A 124 -16.80 -19.28 -17.07
C GLU A 124 -15.66 -18.28 -17.14
N ALA A 125 -15.90 -17.03 -16.68
CA ALA A 125 -14.84 -16.02 -16.60
C ALA A 125 -13.67 -16.51 -15.73
N LEU A 126 -13.97 -17.16 -14.59
CA LEU A 126 -12.96 -17.73 -13.70
C LEU A 126 -12.08 -18.79 -14.41
N PHE A 127 -12.67 -19.65 -15.25
CA PHE A 127 -11.91 -20.63 -16.04
C PHE A 127 -10.96 -19.96 -17.06
N ILE A 128 -11.34 -18.81 -17.60
CA ILE A 128 -10.56 -18.10 -18.63
C ILE A 128 -9.45 -17.25 -18.00
N ILE A 129 -9.79 -16.38 -17.04
CA ILE A 129 -8.81 -15.45 -16.45
C ILE A 129 -8.08 -16.05 -15.25
N GLY A 130 -8.60 -17.10 -14.65
CA GLY A 130 -8.07 -17.73 -13.44
C GLY A 130 -8.38 -16.97 -12.16
N MET A 131 -8.28 -17.68 -11.04
CA MET A 131 -8.59 -17.16 -9.71
C MET A 131 -7.72 -15.94 -9.33
N LYS A 132 -6.44 -16.01 -9.63
CA LYS A 132 -5.49 -14.96 -9.24
C LYS A 132 -5.84 -13.64 -9.91
N GLU A 133 -6.17 -13.66 -11.18
CA GLU A 133 -6.53 -12.44 -11.93
C GLU A 133 -7.92 -11.94 -11.54
N MET A 134 -8.90 -12.82 -11.36
CA MET A 134 -10.23 -12.43 -10.87
C MET A 134 -10.13 -11.74 -9.50
N ARG A 135 -9.33 -12.27 -8.58
CA ARG A 135 -9.08 -11.66 -7.26
C ARG A 135 -8.44 -10.28 -7.40
N ARG A 136 -7.42 -10.14 -8.25
CA ARG A 136 -6.75 -8.86 -8.51
C ARG A 136 -7.71 -7.80 -9.02
N ILE A 137 -8.45 -8.10 -10.08
CA ILE A 137 -9.45 -7.20 -10.67
C ILE A 137 -10.47 -6.78 -9.61
N SER A 138 -11.00 -7.73 -8.85
CA SER A 138 -12.01 -7.46 -7.84
C SER A 138 -11.48 -6.58 -6.69
N LEU A 139 -10.26 -6.81 -6.24
CA LEU A 139 -9.62 -5.97 -5.22
C LEU A 139 -9.35 -4.57 -5.77
N THR A 140 -8.83 -4.46 -7.00
CA THR A 140 -8.56 -3.17 -7.64
C THR A 140 -9.83 -2.35 -7.76
N VAL A 141 -10.91 -2.91 -8.30
CA VAL A 141 -12.20 -2.24 -8.43
C VAL A 141 -12.73 -1.81 -7.07
N GLY A 142 -12.74 -2.73 -6.11
CA GLY A 142 -13.28 -2.46 -4.78
C GLY A 142 -12.52 -1.36 -4.03
N VAL A 143 -11.20 -1.34 -4.16
CA VAL A 143 -10.39 -0.26 -3.58
C VAL A 143 -10.61 1.05 -4.35
N MET A 144 -10.57 1.04 -5.68
CA MET A 144 -10.80 2.25 -6.50
C MET A 144 -12.16 2.88 -6.20
N ASP A 145 -13.22 2.10 -6.16
CA ASP A 145 -14.60 2.59 -5.92
C ASP A 145 -14.72 3.26 -4.56
N ASN A 146 -13.99 2.78 -3.57
CA ASN A 146 -13.99 3.39 -2.24
C ASN A 146 -13.44 4.83 -2.23
N PHE A 147 -12.62 5.19 -3.22
CA PHE A 147 -12.01 6.52 -3.35
C PHE A 147 -12.60 7.38 -4.47
N ASN A 148 -13.51 6.86 -5.30
CA ASN A 148 -14.11 7.59 -6.43
C ASN A 148 -14.83 8.88 -6.04
N HIS A 149 -15.26 9.02 -4.79
CA HIS A 149 -15.94 10.22 -4.28
C HIS A 149 -14.97 11.38 -4.01
N LEU A 150 -13.66 11.13 -3.95
CA LEU A 150 -12.66 12.14 -3.67
C LEU A 150 -12.48 13.09 -4.87
N ARG A 151 -12.40 14.40 -4.56
CA ARG A 151 -12.11 15.42 -5.58
C ARG A 151 -10.62 15.69 -5.56
N ILE A 152 -9.89 15.04 -6.47
CA ILE A 152 -8.44 15.15 -6.61
C ILE A 152 -8.07 15.72 -7.98
N LYS A 153 -6.93 16.42 -8.05
CA LYS A 153 -6.34 16.97 -9.27
C LYS A 153 -5.28 16.05 -9.88
N ILE A 154 -4.76 15.10 -9.12
CA ILE A 154 -3.83 14.09 -9.62
C ILE A 154 -4.46 13.41 -10.85
N ASN A 155 -3.63 13.08 -11.81
CA ASN A 155 -4.06 12.22 -12.91
C ASN A 155 -4.48 10.85 -12.35
N TRP A 156 -5.80 10.67 -12.18
CA TRP A 156 -6.43 9.47 -11.60
C TRP A 156 -5.97 8.19 -12.28
N ARG A 157 -5.94 8.17 -13.62
CA ARG A 157 -5.47 7.02 -14.39
C ARG A 157 -3.99 6.71 -14.09
N LYS A 158 -3.13 7.72 -14.02
CA LYS A 158 -1.70 7.55 -13.77
C LYS A 158 -1.44 7.06 -12.34
N PHE A 159 -2.21 7.55 -11.36
CA PHE A 159 -2.13 7.10 -9.97
C PHE A 159 -2.46 5.60 -9.86
N TRP A 160 -3.60 5.18 -10.43
CA TRP A 160 -4.00 3.78 -10.35
C TRP A 160 -3.15 2.86 -11.20
N LEU A 161 -2.64 3.32 -12.36
CA LEU A 161 -1.67 2.56 -13.12
C LEU A 161 -0.41 2.26 -12.31
N HIS A 162 0.11 3.26 -11.59
CA HIS A 162 1.22 3.07 -10.66
C HIS A 162 0.86 2.06 -9.56
N SER A 163 -0.26 2.26 -8.88
CA SER A 163 -0.69 1.40 -7.78
C SER A 163 -0.90 -0.05 -8.22
N VAL A 164 -1.53 -0.28 -9.37
CA VAL A 164 -1.73 -1.63 -9.93
C VAL A 164 -0.41 -2.26 -10.35
N LEU A 165 0.49 -1.50 -10.99
CA LEU A 165 1.80 -2.01 -11.36
C LEU A 165 2.60 -2.42 -10.11
N VAL A 166 2.65 -1.57 -9.09
CA VAL A 166 3.31 -1.91 -7.81
C VAL A 166 2.66 -3.12 -7.16
N ALA A 167 1.34 -3.25 -7.18
CA ALA A 167 0.62 -4.41 -6.66
C ALA A 167 1.03 -5.71 -7.38
N ARG A 168 1.07 -5.70 -8.72
CA ARG A 168 1.47 -6.84 -9.54
C ARG A 168 2.92 -7.24 -9.31
N LEU A 169 3.80 -6.24 -9.25
CA LEU A 169 5.23 -6.46 -8.98
C LEU A 169 5.46 -6.99 -7.57
N THR A 170 4.77 -6.45 -6.57
CA THR A 170 4.86 -6.93 -5.17
C THR A 170 4.45 -8.39 -5.06
N ASP A 171 3.34 -8.77 -5.68
CA ASP A 171 2.86 -10.14 -5.70
C ASP A 171 3.83 -11.09 -6.44
N LYS A 172 4.45 -10.63 -7.53
CA LYS A 172 5.44 -11.40 -8.29
C LYS A 172 6.78 -11.55 -7.54
N LEU A 173 7.25 -10.46 -6.94
CA LEU A 173 8.46 -10.47 -6.10
C LEU A 173 8.29 -11.37 -4.89
N ALA A 174 7.19 -11.24 -4.15
CA ALA A 174 6.91 -12.08 -3.00
C ALA A 174 6.81 -13.57 -3.40
N GLY A 175 6.17 -13.86 -4.53
CA GLY A 175 6.05 -15.22 -5.09
C GLY A 175 7.38 -15.89 -5.42
N ALA A 176 8.46 -15.11 -5.62
CA ALA A 176 9.80 -15.66 -5.80
C ALA A 176 10.39 -16.26 -4.51
N PHE A 177 9.83 -15.93 -3.35
CA PHE A 177 10.33 -16.38 -2.05
C PHE A 177 9.36 -17.32 -1.34
N ARG A 178 8.04 -17.06 -1.43
CA ARG A 178 6.99 -17.82 -0.75
C ARG A 178 5.72 -17.92 -1.60
N GLU A 179 4.76 -18.74 -1.14
CA GLU A 179 3.41 -18.73 -1.71
C GLU A 179 2.70 -17.44 -1.41
N VAL A 180 1.93 -16.93 -2.37
CA VAL A 180 1.17 -15.69 -2.29
C VAL A 180 -0.33 -15.97 -2.28
N ASN A 181 -1.06 -15.20 -1.49
CA ASN A 181 -2.49 -15.41 -1.26
C ASN A 181 -3.36 -14.17 -1.54
N GLY A 182 -2.76 -13.14 -2.17
CA GLY A 182 -3.40 -11.88 -2.52
C GLY A 182 -3.19 -10.74 -1.51
N MET A 183 -2.63 -11.03 -0.34
CA MET A 183 -2.24 -10.00 0.64
C MET A 183 -1.15 -9.10 0.06
N GLU A 184 -0.22 -9.69 -0.69
CA GLU A 184 0.88 -9.01 -1.35
C GLU A 184 0.39 -8.02 -2.39
N TYR A 185 -0.59 -8.45 -3.20
CA TYR A 185 -1.22 -7.58 -4.19
C TYR A 185 -1.95 -6.42 -3.54
N LEU A 186 -2.79 -6.69 -2.53
CA LEU A 186 -3.54 -5.64 -1.84
C LEU A 186 -2.63 -4.64 -1.13
N ALA A 187 -1.54 -5.09 -0.52
CA ALA A 187 -0.58 -4.22 0.12
C ALA A 187 0.12 -3.28 -0.88
N GLY A 188 0.55 -3.81 -2.03
CA GLY A 188 1.09 -3.00 -3.12
C GLY A 188 0.06 -2.03 -3.70
N LEU A 189 -1.21 -2.44 -3.85
CA LEU A 189 -2.29 -1.57 -4.34
C LEU A 189 -2.55 -0.38 -3.41
N MET A 190 -2.42 -0.60 -2.10
CA MET A 190 -2.77 0.40 -1.08
C MET A 190 -1.57 1.22 -0.58
N HIS A 191 -0.34 0.95 -1.03
CA HIS A 191 0.86 1.57 -0.45
C HIS A 191 0.83 3.11 -0.48
N ASP A 192 0.27 3.69 -1.53
CA ASP A 192 0.26 5.12 -1.83
C ASP A 192 -1.08 5.83 -1.55
N ILE A 193 -2.11 5.14 -1.02
CA ILE A 193 -3.45 5.74 -0.84
C ILE A 193 -3.46 6.97 0.06
N GLY A 194 -2.49 7.13 0.94
CA GLY A 194 -2.31 8.32 1.76
C GLY A 194 -2.12 9.60 0.94
N LYS A 195 -1.58 9.51 -0.28
CA LYS A 195 -1.45 10.64 -1.21
C LYS A 195 -2.81 11.18 -1.66
N LEU A 196 -3.82 10.30 -1.83
CA LEU A 196 -5.19 10.71 -2.18
C LEU A 196 -5.82 11.53 -1.06
N ILE A 197 -5.61 11.14 0.19
CA ILE A 197 -6.09 11.87 1.36
C ILE A 197 -5.38 13.22 1.49
N LEU A 198 -4.06 13.25 1.31
CA LEU A 198 -3.30 14.51 1.33
C LEU A 198 -3.80 15.48 0.27
N GLU A 199 -3.96 15.06 -0.97
CA GLU A 199 -4.41 15.95 -2.02
C GLU A 199 -5.84 16.42 -1.82
N HIS A 200 -6.75 15.53 -1.41
CA HIS A 200 -8.15 15.87 -1.25
C HIS A 200 -8.39 16.89 -0.13
N TYR A 201 -7.78 16.65 1.04
CA TYR A 201 -8.04 17.45 2.23
C TYR A 201 -7.03 18.59 2.45
N PHE A 202 -5.83 18.45 1.87
CA PHE A 202 -4.73 19.41 2.00
C PHE A 202 -4.13 19.78 0.63
N PRO A 203 -4.94 20.26 -0.32
CA PRO A 203 -4.49 20.47 -1.71
C PRO A 203 -3.37 21.51 -1.84
N ARG A 204 -3.30 22.51 -0.93
CA ARG A 204 -2.22 23.51 -0.93
C ARG A 204 -0.91 22.94 -0.43
N GLU A 205 -0.98 22.13 0.62
CA GLU A 205 0.16 21.42 1.19
C GLU A 205 0.69 20.39 0.19
N PHE A 206 -0.21 19.69 -0.48
CA PHE A 206 0.16 18.73 -1.52
C PHE A 206 0.87 19.41 -2.69
N GLU A 207 0.39 20.56 -3.17
CA GLU A 207 1.07 21.36 -4.19
C GLU A 207 2.46 21.83 -3.72
N ALA A 208 2.59 22.26 -2.48
CA ALA A 208 3.88 22.64 -1.89
C ALA A 208 4.85 21.42 -1.79
N ILE A 209 4.33 20.22 -1.50
CA ILE A 209 5.10 18.98 -1.51
C ILE A 209 5.63 18.67 -2.91
N MET A 210 4.79 18.75 -3.93
CA MET A 210 5.18 18.53 -5.31
C MET A 210 6.29 19.50 -5.76
N MET A 211 6.13 20.79 -5.44
CA MET A 211 7.16 21.80 -5.72
C MET A 211 8.47 21.53 -4.97
N ARG A 212 8.38 21.19 -3.69
CA ARG A 212 9.54 20.87 -2.84
C ARG A 212 10.31 19.65 -3.36
N SER A 213 9.59 18.62 -3.77
CA SER A 213 10.16 17.41 -4.35
C SER A 213 10.95 17.70 -5.62
N LEU A 214 10.39 18.52 -6.53
CA LEU A 214 11.06 18.95 -7.76
C LEU A 214 12.29 19.83 -7.48
N GLU A 215 12.16 20.84 -6.62
CA GLU A 215 13.25 21.78 -6.27
C GLU A 215 14.45 21.08 -5.64
N ARG A 216 14.18 20.15 -4.71
CA ARG A 216 15.22 19.43 -3.98
C ARG A 216 15.66 18.13 -4.63
N ARG A 217 14.99 17.71 -5.68
CA ARG A 217 15.19 16.41 -6.34
C ARG A 217 15.16 15.25 -5.33
N CYS A 218 14.18 15.28 -4.44
CA CYS A 218 13.98 14.23 -3.42
C CYS A 218 12.64 13.53 -3.63
N GLY A 219 12.47 12.34 -3.03
CA GLY A 219 11.22 11.60 -3.05
C GLY A 219 10.07 12.38 -2.39
N HIS A 220 8.82 12.05 -2.75
CA HIS A 220 7.64 12.68 -2.16
C HIS A 220 7.60 12.49 -0.64
N ALA A 221 7.87 11.28 -0.14
CA ALA A 221 7.89 11.00 1.29
C ALA A 221 8.84 11.93 2.07
N GLN A 222 10.04 12.21 1.50
CA GLN A 222 10.98 13.15 2.12
C GLN A 222 10.44 14.59 2.10
N ALA A 223 9.83 15.02 0.99
CA ALA A 223 9.26 16.37 0.89
C ALA A 223 8.05 16.55 1.82
N GLU A 224 7.18 15.54 1.93
CA GLU A 224 6.07 15.46 2.86
C GLU A 224 6.57 15.57 4.31
N PHE A 225 7.56 14.77 4.63
CA PHE A 225 8.20 14.78 5.94
C PHE A 225 8.77 16.16 6.30
N ASP A 226 9.52 16.77 5.38
CA ASP A 226 10.11 18.10 5.58
C ASP A 226 9.04 19.17 5.84
N LEU A 227 7.89 19.08 5.15
CA LEU A 227 6.81 20.07 5.22
C LEU A 227 5.80 19.77 6.33
N LEU A 228 5.42 18.51 6.54
CA LEU A 228 4.34 18.11 7.43
C LEU A 228 4.81 17.40 8.69
N GLY A 229 6.01 16.82 8.68
CA GLY A 229 6.54 15.99 9.76
C GLY A 229 6.00 14.55 9.78
N LEU A 230 5.27 14.18 8.75
CA LEU A 230 4.79 12.82 8.46
C LEU A 230 4.70 12.67 6.95
N ASP A 231 4.62 11.45 6.46
CA ASP A 231 4.48 11.13 5.04
C ASP A 231 3.17 10.37 4.74
N HIS A 232 2.90 10.18 3.45
CA HIS A 232 1.71 9.47 2.98
C HIS A 232 1.65 8.01 3.46
N SER A 233 2.77 7.39 3.78
CA SER A 233 2.79 6.00 4.28
C SER A 233 2.15 5.91 5.66
N CYS A 234 2.40 6.88 6.53
CA CYS A 234 1.75 7.00 7.83
C CYS A 234 0.24 7.22 7.70
N ILE A 235 -0.18 8.09 6.77
CA ILE A 235 -1.60 8.39 6.52
C ILE A 235 -2.30 7.16 5.94
N GLY A 236 -1.67 6.50 4.96
CA GLY A 236 -2.18 5.28 4.35
C GLY A 236 -2.35 4.15 5.36
N ALA A 237 -1.38 3.94 6.25
CA ALA A 237 -1.46 2.93 7.30
C ALA A 237 -2.63 3.19 8.27
N ALA A 238 -2.82 4.45 8.71
CA ALA A 238 -3.94 4.82 9.56
C ALA A 238 -5.29 4.62 8.86
N LEU A 239 -5.37 4.94 7.57
CA LEU A 239 -6.54 4.65 6.75
C LEU A 239 -6.81 3.15 6.62
N CYS A 240 -5.79 2.33 6.32
CA CYS A 240 -5.89 0.87 6.29
C CYS A 240 -6.44 0.31 7.60
N GLN A 241 -6.04 0.89 8.73
CA GLN A 241 -6.54 0.49 10.04
C GLN A 241 -8.02 0.83 10.21
N THR A 242 -8.46 2.01 9.81
CA THR A 242 -9.88 2.40 9.81
C THR A 242 -10.72 1.50 8.90
N LEU A 243 -10.17 1.09 7.77
CA LEU A 243 -10.77 0.15 6.84
C LEU A 243 -10.71 -1.32 7.30
N ASN A 244 -10.14 -1.57 8.48
CA ASN A 244 -9.99 -2.90 9.08
C ASN A 244 -9.25 -3.91 8.18
N VAL A 245 -8.21 -3.42 7.50
CA VAL A 245 -7.32 -4.24 6.65
C VAL A 245 -6.38 -5.07 7.53
N HIS A 246 -5.88 -6.19 7.00
CA HIS A 246 -5.01 -7.11 7.74
C HIS A 246 -3.76 -6.39 8.31
N PRO A 247 -3.34 -6.66 9.57
CA PRO A 247 -2.22 -5.97 10.22
C PRO A 247 -0.90 -5.98 9.44
N HIS A 248 -0.59 -7.05 8.71
CA HIS A 248 0.63 -7.13 7.87
C HIS A 248 0.59 -6.14 6.70
N ILE A 249 -0.60 -5.88 6.14
CA ILE A 249 -0.76 -4.87 5.09
C ILE A 249 -0.59 -3.47 5.68
N ILE A 250 -1.21 -3.19 6.84
CA ILE A 250 -1.05 -1.92 7.55
C ILE A 250 0.43 -1.63 7.79
N HIS A 251 1.15 -2.63 8.32
CA HIS A 251 2.58 -2.52 8.56
C HIS A 251 3.36 -2.29 7.26
N ALA A 252 3.06 -3.05 6.21
CA ALA A 252 3.74 -2.93 4.93
C ALA A 252 3.55 -1.55 4.29
N VAL A 253 2.32 -1.02 4.31
CA VAL A 253 1.99 0.34 3.85
C VAL A 253 2.75 1.38 4.67
N GLN A 254 2.82 1.22 6.00
CA GLN A 254 3.50 2.19 6.85
C GLN A 254 5.00 2.29 6.59
N PHE A 255 5.63 1.17 6.26
CA PHE A 255 7.09 1.09 6.25
C PHE A 255 7.71 0.86 4.85
N HIS A 256 6.94 1.01 3.78
CA HIS A 256 7.45 0.75 2.43
C HIS A 256 8.59 1.72 2.01
N HIS A 257 8.71 2.89 2.63
CA HIS A 257 9.86 3.78 2.45
C HIS A 257 11.03 3.52 3.42
N GLN A 258 10.83 2.67 4.43
CA GLN A 258 11.84 2.31 5.42
C GLN A 258 11.77 0.82 5.79
N PRO A 259 11.81 -0.10 4.83
CA PRO A 259 11.53 -1.52 5.07
C PRO A 259 12.60 -2.22 5.95
N ILE A 260 13.81 -1.66 6.01
CA ILE A 260 14.95 -2.25 6.77
C ILE A 260 15.13 -1.54 8.12
N HIS A 261 14.05 -1.02 8.70
CA HIS A 261 14.15 -0.37 10.00
C HIS A 261 14.38 -1.40 11.12
N PRO A 262 15.29 -1.13 12.11
CA PRO A 262 15.58 -2.08 13.21
C PRO A 262 14.37 -2.52 14.04
N ALA A 263 13.27 -1.73 14.06
CA ALA A 263 12.02 -2.11 14.70
C ALA A 263 11.32 -3.29 14.01
N HIS A 264 11.68 -3.63 12.78
CA HIS A 264 11.08 -4.69 11.98
C HIS A 264 11.79 -6.03 12.13
N THR A 265 13.09 -5.99 12.45
CA THR A 265 13.93 -7.19 12.59
C THR A 265 13.73 -7.92 13.92
N GLY A 266 12.94 -7.37 14.84
CA GLY A 266 12.70 -7.93 16.17
C GLY A 266 11.40 -8.72 16.35
N ASN A 267 10.50 -8.72 15.38
CA ASN A 267 9.28 -9.52 15.42
C ASN A 267 9.56 -10.92 14.88
N ALA A 268 9.35 -11.93 15.70
CA ALA A 268 9.61 -13.34 15.39
C ALA A 268 8.89 -13.87 14.13
N ASP A 269 7.91 -13.14 13.62
CA ASP A 269 7.08 -13.55 12.47
C ASP A 269 7.59 -13.04 11.12
N GLY A 270 8.64 -12.17 11.08
CA GLY A 270 9.35 -11.79 9.83
C GLY A 270 8.54 -11.12 8.70
N ASP A 271 7.23 -11.28 8.70
CA ASP A 271 6.33 -10.98 7.57
C ASP A 271 6.16 -9.50 7.26
N GLY A 272 6.16 -8.63 8.28
CA GLY A 272 5.97 -7.20 8.06
C GLY A 272 7.13 -6.56 7.29
N GLY A 273 8.35 -6.87 7.64
CA GLY A 273 9.55 -6.38 6.95
C GLY A 273 9.70 -6.95 5.55
N PHE A 274 9.35 -8.24 5.38
CA PHE A 274 9.35 -8.90 4.08
C PHE A 274 8.44 -8.18 3.07
N LEU A 275 7.18 -7.96 3.44
CA LEU A 275 6.20 -7.35 2.56
C LEU A 275 6.53 -5.88 2.27
N SER A 276 7.01 -5.12 3.27
CA SER A 276 7.50 -3.75 3.09
C SER A 276 8.67 -3.68 2.09
N ALA A 277 9.61 -4.63 2.17
CA ALA A 277 10.75 -4.70 1.26
C ALA A 277 10.31 -5.07 -0.17
N CYS A 278 9.36 -5.99 -0.33
CA CYS A 278 8.79 -6.30 -1.64
C CYS A 278 8.12 -5.08 -2.27
N ILE A 279 7.33 -4.30 -1.50
CA ILE A 279 6.71 -3.06 -1.99
C ILE A 279 7.77 -2.04 -2.38
N SER A 280 8.79 -1.82 -1.54
CA SER A 280 9.85 -0.86 -1.82
C SER A 280 10.60 -1.16 -3.13
N VAL A 281 10.92 -2.43 -3.38
CA VAL A 281 11.53 -2.86 -4.65
C VAL A 281 10.56 -2.68 -5.81
N ALA A 282 9.28 -3.01 -5.63
CA ALA A 282 8.25 -2.86 -6.67
C ALA A 282 8.03 -1.39 -7.05
N ASP A 283 7.93 -0.51 -6.05
CA ASP A 283 7.79 0.95 -6.24
C ASP A 283 9.02 1.53 -6.96
N TYR A 284 10.22 1.12 -6.55
CA TYR A 284 11.46 1.50 -7.26
C TYR A 284 11.40 1.10 -8.74
N LEU A 285 10.98 -0.12 -9.07
CA LEU A 285 10.88 -0.59 -10.46
C LEU A 285 9.84 0.19 -11.27
N ALA A 286 8.69 0.52 -10.68
CA ALA A 286 7.67 1.36 -11.32
C ALA A 286 8.17 2.79 -11.56
N ASN A 287 8.87 3.37 -10.57
CA ASN A 287 9.48 4.71 -10.68
C ASN A 287 10.59 4.76 -11.72
N LEU A 288 11.39 3.69 -11.86
CA LEU A 288 12.42 3.57 -12.89
C LEU A 288 11.85 3.67 -14.32
N ARG A 289 10.60 3.24 -14.52
CA ARG A 289 9.85 3.35 -15.78
C ARG A 289 9.03 4.63 -15.89
N GLU A 290 9.23 5.59 -14.99
CA GLU A 290 8.52 6.88 -14.94
C GLU A 290 6.98 6.72 -14.78
N ILE A 291 6.53 5.56 -14.31
CA ILE A 291 5.14 5.29 -13.97
C ILE A 291 4.91 5.74 -12.53
N ASN A 292 4.77 7.05 -12.33
CA ASN A 292 4.52 7.70 -11.04
C ASN A 292 3.78 9.02 -11.25
N ILE A 293 3.24 9.60 -10.17
CA ILE A 293 2.49 10.86 -10.23
C ILE A 293 3.38 12.11 -10.23
N GLY A 294 4.63 12.02 -9.77
CA GLY A 294 5.52 13.15 -9.60
C GLY A 294 6.47 13.41 -10.77
N GLY A 295 6.53 12.51 -11.75
CA GLY A 295 7.46 12.61 -12.86
C GLY A 295 8.93 12.55 -12.45
N GLN A 296 9.21 12.04 -11.25
CA GLN A 296 10.58 11.83 -10.79
C GLN A 296 11.17 10.62 -11.51
N LYS A 297 12.44 10.77 -11.87
CA LYS A 297 13.21 9.69 -12.50
C LYS A 297 14.17 9.11 -11.49
N GLU A 298 13.98 7.85 -11.18
CA GLU A 298 14.93 7.12 -10.37
C GLU A 298 16.23 6.87 -11.15
N LEU A 299 17.36 6.90 -10.43
CA LEU A 299 18.63 6.49 -11.01
C LEU A 299 18.64 4.97 -11.15
N ALA A 300 18.89 4.49 -12.35
CA ALA A 300 18.97 3.07 -12.62
C ALA A 300 20.11 2.44 -11.81
N GLN A 301 19.73 1.63 -10.82
CA GLN A 301 20.62 0.77 -10.04
C GLN A 301 20.34 -0.68 -10.40
N LYS A 302 21.31 -1.53 -10.25
CA LYS A 302 21.07 -2.96 -10.40
C LYS A 302 20.32 -3.49 -9.18
N LEU A 303 19.46 -4.45 -9.37
CA LEU A 303 18.62 -5.00 -8.31
C LEU A 303 19.43 -5.41 -7.07
N HIS A 304 20.60 -6.04 -7.27
CA HIS A 304 21.50 -6.44 -6.18
C HIS A 304 22.22 -5.28 -5.48
N GLU A 305 22.10 -4.06 -5.96
CA GLU A 305 22.62 -2.85 -5.31
C GLU A 305 21.57 -2.24 -4.35
N LEU A 306 20.32 -2.67 -4.44
CA LEU A 306 19.25 -2.22 -3.56
C LEU A 306 19.36 -2.90 -2.18
N PRO A 307 19.42 -2.14 -1.09
CA PRO A 307 19.44 -2.71 0.27
C PRO A 307 18.24 -3.62 0.55
N GLU A 308 17.06 -3.27 0.04
CA GLU A 308 15.82 -4.02 0.19
C GLU A 308 15.89 -5.38 -0.49
N TRP A 309 16.46 -5.44 -1.69
CA TRP A 309 16.69 -6.70 -2.40
C TRP A 309 17.71 -7.57 -1.66
N ASN A 310 18.78 -6.98 -1.15
CA ASN A 310 19.77 -7.71 -0.36
C ASN A 310 19.15 -8.27 0.93
N TYR A 311 18.30 -7.49 1.62
CA TYR A 311 17.54 -7.96 2.76
C TYR A 311 16.67 -9.19 2.40
N LEU A 312 15.91 -9.11 1.30
CA LEU A 312 15.06 -10.22 0.86
C LEU A 312 15.89 -11.49 0.56
N THR A 313 17.01 -11.35 -0.14
CA THR A 313 17.83 -12.51 -0.53
C THR A 313 18.71 -13.06 0.60
N GLU A 314 19.02 -12.26 1.62
CA GLU A 314 19.78 -12.69 2.79
C GLU A 314 18.90 -13.47 3.78
N PHE A 315 17.66 -13.01 4.02
CA PHE A 315 16.80 -13.59 5.04
C PHE A 315 15.78 -14.59 4.50
N PHE A 316 15.52 -14.59 3.19
CA PHE A 316 14.53 -15.48 2.57
C PHE A 316 15.13 -16.26 1.40
N SER A 317 14.77 -17.54 1.30
CA SER A 317 15.24 -18.40 0.20
C SER A 317 14.53 -18.06 -1.10
N CYS A 318 15.26 -17.50 -2.07
CA CYS A 318 14.71 -17.20 -3.39
C CYS A 318 14.51 -18.51 -4.20
N ARG A 319 13.28 -18.76 -4.64
CA ARG A 319 12.91 -19.91 -5.48
C ARG A 319 13.15 -19.66 -6.98
N GLY A 320 13.51 -18.43 -7.32
CA GLY A 320 13.72 -17.94 -8.69
C GLY A 320 12.72 -16.84 -9.05
N LEU A 321 13.23 -15.76 -9.61
CA LEU A 321 12.43 -14.62 -10.08
C LEU A 321 12.47 -14.56 -11.60
N ALA A 322 11.34 -14.80 -12.24
CA ALA A 322 11.13 -14.48 -13.65
C ALA A 322 10.27 -13.21 -13.72
N LEU A 323 10.90 -12.07 -13.99
CA LEU A 323 10.24 -10.77 -14.06
C LEU A 323 10.52 -10.14 -15.42
N ASP A 324 9.46 -9.98 -16.20
CA ASP A 324 9.44 -9.12 -17.39
C ASP A 324 8.65 -7.85 -17.04
N LEU A 325 9.37 -6.74 -16.88
CA LEU A 325 8.77 -5.49 -16.45
C LEU A 325 7.86 -4.87 -17.53
N ASP A 326 8.18 -5.07 -18.81
CA ASP A 326 7.36 -4.56 -19.90
C ASP A 326 6.03 -5.33 -19.98
N GLU A 327 6.08 -6.65 -19.78
CA GLU A 327 4.86 -7.48 -19.69
C GLU A 327 3.96 -7.03 -18.52
N GLU A 328 4.53 -6.79 -17.32
CA GLU A 328 3.73 -6.36 -16.17
C GLU A 328 3.12 -4.97 -16.36
N ILE A 329 3.81 -4.06 -17.05
CA ILE A 329 3.26 -2.75 -17.44
C ILE A 329 2.07 -2.92 -18.39
N GLU A 330 2.22 -3.73 -19.44
CA GLU A 330 1.12 -3.98 -20.38
C GLU A 330 -0.11 -4.59 -19.70
N LEU A 331 0.11 -5.53 -18.75
CA LEU A 331 -0.96 -6.14 -17.97
C LEU A 331 -1.65 -5.14 -17.06
N ALA A 332 -0.89 -4.26 -16.38
CA ALA A 332 -1.45 -3.19 -15.56
C ALA A 332 -2.25 -2.17 -16.39
N GLU A 333 -1.76 -1.80 -17.57
CA GLU A 333 -2.46 -0.91 -18.51
C GLU A 333 -3.77 -1.53 -19.02
N LYS A 334 -3.77 -2.82 -19.34
CA LYS A 334 -4.98 -3.56 -19.74
C LYS A 334 -5.99 -3.60 -18.60
N GLU A 335 -5.53 -3.89 -17.38
CA GLU A 335 -6.37 -3.91 -16.19
C GLU A 335 -7.04 -2.55 -15.99
N ILE A 336 -6.29 -1.46 -15.89
CA ILE A 336 -6.84 -0.10 -15.72
C ILE A 336 -7.76 0.29 -16.88
N SER A 337 -7.42 -0.07 -18.12
CA SER A 337 -8.26 0.24 -19.28
C SER A 337 -9.59 -0.53 -19.30
N SER A 338 -9.65 -1.67 -18.61
CA SER A 338 -10.89 -2.43 -18.44
C SER A 338 -11.82 -1.83 -17.38
N LEU A 339 -11.27 -0.99 -16.48
CA LEU A 339 -11.98 -0.38 -15.34
C LEU A 339 -12.46 1.04 -15.64
N THR A 340 -11.89 1.70 -16.61
CA THR A 340 -12.24 3.06 -17.06
C THR A 340 -12.98 3.04 -18.40
#